data_4706fff54c691a6ebe39079b9c74de03
#
_entry.id   4706fff54c691a6ebe39079b9c74de03
#
_cell.length_a   1.000
_cell.length_b   1.000
_cell.length_c   1.000
_cell.angle_alpha   90.00
_cell.angle_beta   90.00
_cell.angle_gamma   90.00
#
_symmetry.space_group_name_H-M   'P 1'
#
loop_
_entity.id
_entity.type
_entity.pdbx_description
1 polymer ?
#
loop_
_entity_poly.entity_id
_entity_poly.type
_entity_poly.pdbx_seq_one_letter_code
_entity_poly.pdbx_strand_id
1 'polypeptide(L)'
;AYPLEEERRVTLRGRDILTGLPKDVEVSSIDLREAIKGPVDEIVELVKLAVEETPPELIADIMEHGITLAGGGALLLGLDKRIAAETQMPVRIADDPLTCVARGTGKVVESLMEYQNALRAGQQMRRAAVTQ
;
A
#
# COMPACT_ATOMS: atom_id res chain seq x y z
N ALA A 1 8.19 -7.20 3.05
CA ALA A 1 7.08 -7.96 2.46
C ALA A 1 7.53 -8.95 1.37
N TYR A 2 8.71 -8.74 0.80
CA TYR A 2 9.34 -9.57 -0.23
C TYR A 2 10.74 -9.98 0.21
N PRO A 3 11.29 -11.14 -0.19
CA PRO A 3 12.66 -11.54 0.13
C PRO A 3 13.68 -10.46 -0.23
N LEU A 4 14.61 -10.20 0.68
CA LEU A 4 15.71 -9.27 0.43
C LEU A 4 16.85 -10.00 -0.29
N GLU A 5 17.67 -9.26 -1.05
CA GLU A 5 18.88 -9.79 -1.66
C GLU A 5 19.90 -10.20 -0.59
N GLU A 6 19.99 -9.41 0.48
CA GLU A 6 20.76 -9.70 1.67
C GLU A 6 19.86 -9.62 2.91
N GLU A 7 19.76 -10.73 3.64
CA GLU A 7 18.99 -10.77 4.88
C GLU A 7 19.71 -9.99 5.99
N ARG A 8 18.92 -9.25 6.76
CA ARG A 8 19.42 -8.36 7.82
C ARG A 8 19.04 -8.89 9.18
N ARG A 9 19.89 -8.59 10.18
CA ARG A 9 19.60 -8.86 11.58
C ARG A 9 19.73 -7.58 12.37
N VAL A 10 18.90 -7.45 13.42
CA VAL A 10 18.92 -6.31 14.33
C VAL A 10 18.68 -6.81 15.73
N THR A 11 19.39 -6.25 16.69
CA THR A 11 19.15 -6.49 18.11
C THR A 11 18.13 -5.48 18.61
N LEU A 12 16.98 -5.99 19.05
CA LEU A 12 15.94 -5.19 19.70
C LEU A 12 16.09 -5.32 21.21
N ARG A 13 16.08 -4.17 21.88
CA ARG A 13 16.11 -4.10 23.33
C ARG A 13 14.72 -3.85 23.88
N GLY A 14 14.29 -4.72 24.77
CA GLY A 14 12.96 -4.64 25.37
C GLY A 14 12.98 -5.07 26.84
N ARG A 15 11.79 -5.23 27.40
CA ARG A 15 11.58 -5.77 28.74
C ARG A 15 10.96 -7.17 28.61
N ASP A 16 11.59 -8.13 29.24
CA ASP A 16 11.05 -9.50 29.33
C ASP A 16 9.76 -9.47 30.19
N ILE A 17 8.67 -9.96 29.64
CA ILE A 17 7.34 -9.90 30.28
C ILE A 17 7.29 -10.82 31.51
N LEU A 18 8.04 -11.92 31.52
CA LEU A 18 8.04 -12.90 32.61
C LEU A 18 8.91 -12.47 33.78
N THR A 19 10.10 -11.96 33.50
CA THR A 19 11.08 -11.60 34.53
C THR A 19 11.07 -10.12 34.90
N GLY A 20 10.49 -9.27 34.03
CA GLY A 20 10.49 -7.82 34.18
C GLY A 20 11.84 -7.16 33.93
N LEU A 21 12.87 -7.92 33.56
CA LEU A 21 14.24 -7.44 33.35
C LEU A 21 14.48 -7.01 31.89
N PRO A 22 15.44 -6.10 31.64
CA PRO A 22 15.90 -5.79 30.29
C PRO A 22 16.41 -7.05 29.58
N LYS A 23 16.00 -7.19 28.30
CA LYS A 23 16.40 -8.32 27.45
C LYS A 23 16.68 -7.85 26.05
N ASP A 24 17.76 -8.31 25.49
CA ASP A 24 18.12 -8.12 24.09
C ASP A 24 17.68 -9.36 23.30
N VAL A 25 17.00 -9.13 22.14
CA VAL A 25 16.55 -10.20 21.24
C VAL A 25 17.04 -9.87 19.85
N GLU A 26 17.75 -10.81 19.26
CA GLU A 26 18.12 -10.72 17.85
C GLU A 26 16.94 -11.15 16.99
N VAL A 27 16.57 -10.30 16.01
CA VAL A 27 15.48 -10.53 15.07
C VAL A 27 16.02 -10.40 13.65
N SER A 28 15.70 -11.34 12.81
CA SER A 28 16.07 -11.31 11.40
C SER A 28 14.96 -10.71 10.53
N SER A 29 15.32 -10.26 9.33
CA SER A 29 14.35 -9.86 8.31
C SER A 29 13.44 -11.02 7.87
N ILE A 30 13.90 -12.26 8.02
CA ILE A 30 13.10 -13.47 7.76
C ILE A 30 12.00 -13.58 8.80
N ASP A 31 12.33 -13.47 10.11
CA ASP A 31 11.36 -13.56 11.21
C ASP A 31 10.29 -12.45 11.08
N LEU A 32 10.73 -11.22 10.74
CA LEU A 32 9.81 -10.10 10.52
C LEU A 32 8.89 -10.33 9.33
N ARG A 33 9.41 -10.85 8.23
CA ARG A 33 8.61 -11.16 7.03
C ARG A 33 7.55 -12.22 7.34
N GLU A 34 7.91 -13.26 8.09
CA GLU A 34 7.00 -14.30 8.52
C GLU A 34 5.90 -13.74 9.43
N ALA A 35 6.27 -12.89 10.38
CA ALA A 35 5.32 -12.27 11.32
C ALA A 35 4.30 -11.36 10.63
N ILE A 36 4.69 -10.63 9.58
CA ILE A 36 3.79 -9.72 8.84
C ILE A 36 3.12 -10.39 7.62
N LYS A 37 3.38 -11.66 7.37
CA LYS A 37 2.89 -12.36 6.18
C LYS A 37 1.37 -12.29 6.04
N GLY A 38 0.63 -12.61 7.11
CA GLY A 38 -0.83 -12.59 7.10
C GLY A 38 -1.41 -11.24 6.66
N PRO A 39 -1.11 -10.13 7.35
CA PRO A 39 -1.56 -8.80 6.94
C PRO A 39 -1.13 -8.39 5.53
N VAL A 40 0.06 -8.80 5.09
CA VAL A 40 0.54 -8.51 3.72
C VAL A 40 -0.26 -9.30 2.69
N ASP A 41 -0.53 -10.57 2.95
CA ASP A 41 -1.34 -11.41 2.06
C ASP A 41 -2.76 -10.85 1.92
N GLU A 42 -3.39 -10.37 3.00
CA GLU A 42 -4.69 -9.69 2.95
C GLU A 42 -4.66 -8.45 2.06
N ILE A 43 -3.62 -7.62 2.16
CA ILE A 43 -3.46 -6.44 1.28
C ILE A 43 -3.36 -6.87 -0.18
N VAL A 44 -2.57 -7.90 -0.47
CA VAL A 44 -2.38 -8.41 -1.84
C VAL A 44 -3.69 -8.93 -2.42
N GLU A 45 -4.45 -9.70 -1.64
CA GLU A 45 -5.75 -10.22 -2.08
C GLU A 45 -6.76 -9.09 -2.36
N LEU A 46 -6.79 -8.04 -1.52
CA LEU A 46 -7.64 -6.87 -1.77
C LEU A 46 -7.24 -6.14 -3.07
N VAL A 47 -5.95 -6.06 -3.38
CA VAL A 47 -5.48 -5.45 -4.65
C VAL A 47 -5.90 -6.32 -5.84
N LYS A 48 -5.77 -7.65 -5.76
CA LYS A 48 -6.23 -8.57 -6.81
C LYS A 48 -7.73 -8.41 -7.05
N LEU A 49 -8.52 -8.42 -5.98
CA LEU A 49 -9.97 -8.24 -6.07
C LEU A 49 -10.34 -6.92 -6.74
N ALA A 50 -9.68 -5.82 -6.37
CA ALA A 50 -9.91 -4.52 -6.98
C ALA A 50 -9.58 -4.50 -8.48
N VAL A 51 -8.53 -5.21 -8.89
CA VAL A 51 -8.18 -5.37 -10.31
C VAL A 51 -9.23 -6.21 -11.03
N GLU A 52 -9.69 -7.32 -10.44
CA GLU A 52 -10.73 -8.21 -11.01
C GLU A 52 -12.07 -7.48 -11.19
N GLU A 53 -12.43 -6.61 -10.26
CA GLU A 53 -13.66 -5.80 -10.33
C GLU A 53 -13.55 -4.61 -11.30
N THR A 54 -12.35 -4.30 -11.79
CA THR A 54 -12.11 -3.18 -12.70
C THR A 54 -12.62 -3.50 -14.11
N PRO A 55 -13.37 -2.59 -14.75
CA PRO A 55 -13.82 -2.77 -16.14
C PRO A 55 -12.67 -3.05 -17.10
N PRO A 56 -12.86 -3.96 -18.09
CA PRO A 56 -11.80 -4.39 -19.01
C PRO A 56 -11.11 -3.24 -19.78
N GLU A 57 -11.85 -2.19 -20.10
CA GLU A 57 -11.30 -1.00 -20.78
C GLU A 57 -10.28 -0.23 -19.92
N LEU A 58 -10.40 -0.29 -18.59
CA LEU A 58 -9.46 0.35 -17.66
C LEU A 58 -8.29 -0.58 -17.28
N ILE A 59 -8.46 -1.89 -17.44
CA ILE A 59 -7.37 -2.85 -17.19
C ILE A 59 -6.19 -2.60 -18.14
N ALA A 60 -6.45 -2.29 -19.42
CA ALA A 60 -5.40 -1.97 -20.39
C ALA A 60 -4.56 -0.77 -19.91
N ASP A 61 -5.20 0.27 -19.38
CA ASP A 61 -4.52 1.45 -18.83
C ASP A 61 -3.68 1.10 -17.60
N ILE A 62 -4.19 0.21 -16.71
CA ILE A 62 -3.45 -0.23 -15.53
C ILE A 62 -2.24 -1.09 -15.93
N MET A 63 -2.37 -1.92 -16.96
CA MET A 63 -1.24 -2.73 -17.47
C MET A 63 -0.13 -1.84 -18.05
N GLU A 64 -0.47 -0.72 -18.67
CA GLU A 64 0.50 0.24 -19.24
C GLU A 64 1.09 1.17 -18.16
N HIS A 65 0.25 1.78 -17.34
CA HIS A 65 0.65 2.81 -16.38
C HIS A 65 1.01 2.27 -15.00
N GLY A 66 0.54 1.07 -14.67
CA GLY A 66 0.80 0.39 -13.40
C GLY A 66 -0.01 0.91 -12.21
N ILE A 67 0.29 0.32 -11.06
CA ILE A 67 -0.31 0.65 -9.76
C ILE A 67 0.65 1.58 -9.01
N THR A 68 0.15 2.68 -8.46
CA THR A 68 0.94 3.60 -7.63
C THR A 68 0.56 3.43 -6.16
N LEU A 69 1.55 3.09 -5.34
CA LEU A 69 1.39 2.97 -3.89
C LEU A 69 1.65 4.32 -3.21
N ALA A 70 0.77 4.70 -2.30
CA ALA A 70 0.84 5.94 -1.53
C ALA A 70 0.59 5.67 -0.04
N GLY A 71 0.89 6.65 0.80
CA GLY A 71 0.77 6.55 2.25
C GLY A 71 1.95 5.82 2.92
N GLY A 72 1.92 5.73 4.26
CA GLY A 72 3.01 5.13 5.04
C GLY A 72 3.22 3.63 4.76
N GLY A 73 2.14 2.90 4.41
CA GLY A 73 2.23 1.49 4.04
C GLY A 73 3.06 1.22 2.80
N ALA A 74 3.13 2.18 1.87
CA ALA A 74 3.96 2.10 0.67
C ALA A 74 5.48 2.02 0.99
N LEU A 75 5.88 2.46 2.18
CA LEU A 75 7.26 2.39 2.65
C LEU A 75 7.65 1.00 3.21
N LEU A 76 6.70 0.08 3.31
CA LEU A 76 7.00 -1.29 3.71
C LEU A 76 7.87 -1.97 2.65
N LEU A 77 9.10 -2.27 3.03
CA LEU A 77 10.13 -2.75 2.13
C LEU A 77 9.68 -4.00 1.35
N GLY A 78 9.66 -3.89 0.01
CA GLY A 78 9.30 -4.95 -0.90
C GLY A 78 7.79 -5.21 -1.04
N LEU A 79 6.91 -4.32 -0.54
CA LEU A 79 5.48 -4.44 -0.78
C LEU A 79 5.15 -4.24 -2.27
N ASP A 80 5.79 -3.28 -2.92
CA ASP A 80 5.72 -3.04 -4.35
C ASP A 80 6.07 -4.29 -5.17
N LYS A 81 7.18 -4.94 -4.84
CA LYS A 81 7.63 -6.18 -5.48
C LYS A 81 6.66 -7.33 -5.24
N ARG A 82 6.10 -7.43 -4.03
CA ARG A 82 5.12 -8.46 -3.68
C ARG A 82 3.83 -8.32 -4.50
N ILE A 83 3.28 -7.10 -4.57
CA ILE A 83 2.07 -6.83 -5.35
C ILE A 83 2.35 -7.05 -6.84
N ALA A 84 3.47 -6.56 -7.38
CA ALA A 84 3.83 -6.74 -8.78
C ALA A 84 3.96 -8.23 -9.17
N ALA A 85 4.55 -9.05 -8.31
CA ALA A 85 4.70 -10.48 -8.53
C ALA A 85 3.35 -11.21 -8.59
N GLU A 86 2.38 -10.80 -7.76
CA GLU A 86 1.08 -11.44 -7.66
C GLU A 86 0.07 -10.95 -8.70
N THR A 87 0.14 -9.66 -9.08
CA THR A 87 -0.80 -9.06 -10.04
C THR A 87 -0.29 -9.10 -11.48
N GLN A 88 1.01 -9.35 -11.67
CA GLN A 88 1.71 -9.26 -12.96
C GLN A 88 1.62 -7.86 -13.58
N MET A 89 1.39 -6.84 -12.76
CA MET A 89 1.29 -5.45 -13.18
C MET A 89 2.49 -4.64 -12.67
N PRO A 90 2.92 -3.58 -13.37
CA PRO A 90 3.91 -2.66 -12.87
C PRO A 90 3.43 -1.99 -11.58
N VAL A 91 4.26 -1.95 -10.55
CA VAL A 91 3.94 -1.29 -9.28
C VAL A 91 5.06 -0.33 -8.93
N ARG A 92 4.69 0.89 -8.55
CA ARG A 92 5.64 1.94 -8.16
C ARG A 92 5.21 2.60 -6.86
N ILE A 93 6.17 3.08 -6.11
CA ILE A 93 5.94 3.91 -4.92
C ILE A 93 5.88 5.37 -5.38
N ALA A 94 4.89 6.12 -4.90
CA ALA A 94 4.77 7.55 -5.19
C ALA A 94 5.98 8.34 -4.66
N ASP A 95 6.34 9.41 -5.36
CA ASP A 95 7.30 10.38 -4.83
C ASP A 95 6.73 11.00 -3.55
N ASP A 96 7.49 10.90 -2.44
CA ASP A 96 7.03 11.31 -1.11
C ASP A 96 5.65 10.74 -0.76
N PRO A 97 5.54 9.41 -0.55
CA PRO A 97 4.26 8.71 -0.42
C PRO A 97 3.45 9.16 0.81
N LEU A 98 4.10 9.73 1.83
CA LEU A 98 3.42 10.23 3.02
C LEU A 98 2.61 11.51 2.76
N THR A 99 3.06 12.36 1.87
CA THR A 99 2.45 13.67 1.61
C THR A 99 1.68 13.74 0.29
N CYS A 100 1.78 12.74 -0.59
CA CYS A 100 1.19 12.79 -1.93
C CYS A 100 -0.32 13.04 -1.91
N VAL A 101 -1.06 12.48 -0.95
CA VAL A 101 -2.51 12.71 -0.79
C VAL A 101 -2.81 14.16 -0.38
N ALA A 102 -2.07 14.68 0.61
CA ALA A 102 -2.23 16.07 1.04
C ALA A 102 -1.89 17.07 -0.09
N ARG A 103 -0.80 16.81 -0.83
CA ARG A 103 -0.40 17.62 -1.99
C ARG A 103 -1.43 17.55 -3.11
N GLY A 104 -1.97 16.36 -3.39
CA GLY A 104 -3.04 16.19 -4.38
C GLY A 104 -4.31 16.94 -3.99
N THR A 105 -4.71 16.82 -2.72
CA THR A 105 -5.86 17.58 -2.20
C THR A 105 -5.64 19.09 -2.28
N GLY A 106 -4.43 19.58 -1.95
CA GLY A 106 -4.05 20.99 -2.11
C GLY A 106 -4.23 21.47 -3.54
N LYS A 107 -3.72 20.74 -4.53
CA LYS A 107 -3.91 21.08 -5.95
C LYS A 107 -5.37 21.18 -6.35
N VAL A 108 -6.22 20.27 -5.88
CA VAL A 108 -7.66 20.30 -6.16
C VAL A 108 -8.31 21.54 -5.56
N VAL A 109 -7.93 21.94 -4.34
CA VAL A 109 -8.46 23.15 -3.69
C VAL A 109 -8.00 24.42 -4.41
N GLU A 110 -6.74 24.49 -4.84
CA GLU A 110 -6.19 25.62 -5.59
C GLU A 110 -6.86 25.79 -6.96
N SER A 111 -7.25 24.68 -7.61
CA SER A 111 -7.88 24.66 -8.93
C SER A 111 -9.32 24.11 -8.89
N LEU A 112 -10.10 24.49 -7.90
CA LEU A 112 -11.41 23.91 -7.62
C LEU A 112 -12.38 23.96 -8.83
N MET A 113 -12.34 25.03 -9.61
CA MET A 113 -13.17 25.19 -10.81
C MET A 113 -12.86 24.13 -11.87
N GLU A 114 -11.59 23.80 -12.05
CA GLU A 114 -11.14 22.80 -13.01
C GLU A 114 -11.56 21.38 -12.61
N TYR A 115 -11.51 21.07 -11.30
CA TYR A 115 -11.83 19.74 -10.78
C TYR A 115 -13.31 19.54 -10.39
N GLN A 116 -14.19 20.54 -10.56
CA GLN A 116 -15.60 20.44 -10.16
C GLN A 116 -16.35 19.23 -10.75
N ASN A 117 -16.09 18.90 -12.00
CA ASN A 117 -16.77 17.78 -12.65
C ASN A 117 -16.35 16.42 -12.06
N ALA A 118 -15.07 16.24 -11.76
CA ALA A 118 -14.55 15.04 -11.10
C ALA A 118 -15.11 14.88 -9.67
N LEU A 119 -15.20 15.99 -8.92
CA LEU A 119 -15.78 16.00 -7.58
C LEU A 119 -17.27 15.63 -7.57
N ARG A 120 -18.04 16.11 -8.55
CA ARG A 120 -19.46 15.78 -8.71
C ARG A 120 -19.66 14.31 -9.06
N ALA A 121 -18.83 13.75 -9.95
CA ALA A 121 -18.88 12.33 -10.32
C ALA A 121 -18.61 11.44 -9.10
N GLY A 122 -17.59 11.76 -8.30
CA GLY A 122 -17.28 11.03 -7.06
C GLY A 122 -18.39 11.07 -6.01
N GLN A 123 -19.11 12.19 -5.90
CA GLN A 123 -20.28 12.30 -5.02
C GLN A 123 -21.46 11.45 -5.48
N GLN A 124 -21.68 11.32 -6.79
CA GLN A 124 -22.74 10.47 -7.34
C GLN A 124 -22.46 9.00 -7.07
N MET A 125 -21.22 8.53 -7.27
CA MET A 125 -20.81 7.16 -6.96
C MET A 125 -21.00 6.82 -5.48
N ARG A 126 -20.63 7.72 -4.57
CA ARG A 126 -20.85 7.52 -3.13
C ARG A 126 -22.32 7.38 -2.77
N ARG A 127 -23.20 8.18 -3.37
CA ARG A 127 -24.66 8.08 -3.13
C ARG A 127 -25.22 6.76 -3.62
N ALA A 128 -24.77 6.27 -4.78
CA ALA A 128 -25.20 4.98 -5.32
C ALA A 128 -24.76 3.80 -4.43
N ALA A 129 -23.56 3.85 -3.86
CA ALA A 129 -23.03 2.80 -2.98
C ALA A 129 -23.71 2.74 -1.60
N VAL A 130 -24.32 3.82 -1.11
CA VAL A 130 -25.02 3.88 0.19
C VAL A 130 -26.49 3.40 0.07
N THR A 131 -27.00 3.26 -1.15
CA THR A 131 -28.42 2.92 -1.42
C THR A 131 -28.60 1.42 -1.73
N GLN A 132 -27.54 0.63 -1.70
CA GLN A 132 -27.54 -0.84 -1.77
C GLN A 132 -27.31 -1.44 -0.38
#